data_952d6f9743d2dc89ff467f54e4b29248
#
_entry.id   952d6f9743d2dc89ff467f54e4b29248
#
_cell.length_a   1.000
_cell.length_b   1.000
_cell.length_c   1.000
_cell.angle_alpha   90.00
_cell.angle_beta   90.00
_cell.angle_gamma   90.00
#
_symmetry.space_group_name_H-M   'P 1'
#
loop_
_entity.id
_entity.type
_entity.pdbx_description
1 polymer ?
#
loop_
_entity_poly.entity_id
_entity_poly.type
_entity_poly.pdbx_seq_one_letter_code
_entity_poly.pdbx_strand_id
1 'polypeptide(L)'
;MLKNETYFINSCDDVELGIKRESKLEFKLTYDDSKDIKAIVCIISGLGGDSDDNYKTNLATFVAQNYDVAVLSVNYHCIGNRPQTGAVYFLDDIDKLILDTSLKTINLKIPFDIKNIDTFEKINNCLEYIDNEINFLKSQWILDHSYKLKLSITLQPTKNEYQNFGIMQAIDILNAILYTKNYLLQNKNLKTILIGSSHGGYLANLCAKIAPWNIDNIVDNSSYAKTCLRLIGFEKEVDYTKYYGFLTPNVSNNIIIFGFDKTHWTTNKQSPFYFSFARELIRNILNEEHLKIQSKYPSPKYIFYHSKFDTEIAPCEEKEELFNILDNLNFKYDSYIIDNKNQIDGKFIKTLEHGLGMSIKTLIKKHLSKILEE
;
A
#
# COMPACT_ATOMS: atom_id res chain seq x y z
N MET A 1 17.86 1.78 28.47
CA MET A 1 18.60 2.36 27.29
C MET A 1 17.78 2.10 26.01
N LEU A 2 17.69 3.10 25.15
CA LEU A 2 16.96 2.92 23.87
C LEU A 2 17.66 1.88 22.98
N LYS A 3 16.92 0.87 22.56
CA LYS A 3 17.31 -0.16 21.60
C LYS A 3 16.64 0.12 20.26
N ASN A 4 17.36 -0.10 19.19
CA ASN A 4 16.84 0.00 17.81
C ASN A 4 17.54 -1.09 17.00
N GLU A 5 16.83 -2.20 16.80
CA GLU A 5 17.41 -3.43 16.27
C GLU A 5 16.62 -3.90 15.04
N THR A 6 17.34 -4.39 14.02
CA THR A 6 16.76 -4.95 12.80
C THR A 6 16.84 -6.47 12.85
N TYR A 7 15.74 -7.12 12.54
CA TYR A 7 15.59 -8.56 12.54
C TYR A 7 15.25 -9.08 11.15
N PHE A 8 15.72 -10.28 10.84
CA PHE A 8 15.45 -11.00 9.61
C PHE A 8 14.97 -12.40 9.94
N ILE A 9 13.73 -12.70 9.60
CA ILE A 9 13.14 -14.04 9.80
C ILE A 9 12.73 -14.64 8.46
N ASN A 10 12.38 -15.93 8.45
CA ASN A 10 11.83 -16.56 7.26
C ASN A 10 10.47 -15.96 6.93
N SER A 11 10.26 -15.64 5.67
CA SER A 11 8.99 -15.19 5.13
C SER A 11 8.11 -16.38 4.71
N CYS A 12 6.82 -16.15 4.54
CA CYS A 12 5.91 -17.11 3.94
C CYS A 12 5.93 -17.03 2.42
N ASP A 13 5.74 -18.18 1.77
CA ASP A 13 5.51 -18.26 0.34
C ASP A 13 4.11 -17.72 -0.03
N ASP A 14 3.94 -17.28 -1.27
CA ASP A 14 2.63 -16.92 -1.79
C ASP A 14 1.84 -18.18 -2.17
N VAL A 15 0.99 -18.62 -1.26
CA VAL A 15 0.17 -19.83 -1.46
C VAL A 15 -0.97 -19.64 -2.46
N GLU A 16 -1.40 -18.39 -2.72
CA GLU A 16 -2.45 -18.10 -3.71
C GLU A 16 -1.94 -18.29 -5.14
N LEU A 17 -0.67 -17.95 -5.38
CA LEU A 17 -0.03 -18.03 -6.69
C LEU A 17 0.92 -19.24 -6.81
N GLY A 18 1.19 -19.93 -5.70
CA GLY A 18 2.17 -21.02 -5.67
C GLY A 18 3.61 -20.52 -5.91
N ILE A 19 3.90 -19.28 -5.55
CA ILE A 19 5.22 -18.68 -5.76
C ILE A 19 6.03 -18.75 -4.49
N LYS A 20 7.23 -19.34 -4.59
CA LYS A 20 8.19 -19.36 -3.49
C LYS A 20 8.80 -17.97 -3.30
N ARG A 21 8.78 -17.46 -2.07
CA ARG A 21 9.42 -16.21 -1.72
C ARG A 21 10.88 -16.42 -1.32
N GLU A 22 11.79 -15.68 -1.95
CA GLU A 22 13.22 -15.75 -1.69
C GLU A 22 13.69 -14.74 -0.64
N SER A 23 13.02 -13.60 -0.55
CA SER A 23 13.35 -12.53 0.39
C SER A 23 12.97 -12.92 1.81
N LYS A 24 13.85 -12.61 2.79
CA LYS A 24 13.49 -12.71 4.20
C LYS A 24 12.54 -11.59 4.61
N LEU A 25 11.70 -11.84 5.60
CA LEU A 25 10.93 -10.81 6.28
C LEU A 25 11.86 -10.02 7.18
N GLU A 26 11.95 -8.73 6.91
CA GLU A 26 12.76 -7.76 7.66
C GLU A 26 11.84 -6.85 8.46
N PHE A 27 12.20 -6.58 9.72
CA PHE A 27 11.49 -5.61 10.55
C PHE A 27 12.42 -4.98 11.59
N LYS A 28 12.05 -3.79 12.05
CA LYS A 28 12.76 -3.06 13.11
C LYS A 28 11.94 -3.02 14.38
N LEU A 29 12.61 -3.21 15.52
CA LEU A 29 12.04 -3.09 16.85
C LEU A 29 12.78 -1.99 17.62
N THR A 30 12.04 -0.97 18.08
CA THR A 30 12.57 0.15 18.85
C THR A 30 11.88 0.20 20.20
N TYR A 31 12.63 0.10 21.30
CA TYR A 31 12.09 0.14 22.66
C TYR A 31 13.15 0.63 23.66
N ASP A 32 12.72 1.07 24.83
CA ASP A 32 13.63 1.38 25.95
C ASP A 32 13.63 0.19 26.91
N ASP A 33 14.78 -0.49 27.04
CA ASP A 33 14.95 -1.68 27.88
C ASP A 33 14.92 -1.38 29.39
N SER A 34 14.91 -0.11 29.77
CA SER A 34 14.73 0.31 31.17
C SER A 34 13.26 0.44 31.58
N LYS A 35 12.32 0.29 30.64
CA LYS A 35 10.87 0.41 30.86
C LYS A 35 10.18 -0.94 30.93
N ASP A 36 9.08 -0.98 31.70
CA ASP A 36 8.15 -2.11 31.67
C ASP A 36 7.24 -1.97 30.43
N ILE A 37 7.54 -2.73 29.38
CA ILE A 37 6.84 -2.66 28.09
C ILE A 37 5.43 -3.23 28.25
N LYS A 38 4.40 -2.40 28.01
CA LYS A 38 2.97 -2.74 28.14
C LYS A 38 2.32 -3.16 26.83
N ALA A 39 2.86 -2.66 25.71
CA ALA A 39 2.28 -2.93 24.38
C ALA A 39 3.33 -2.92 23.27
N ILE A 40 2.98 -3.56 22.15
CA ILE A 40 3.64 -3.41 20.86
C ILE A 40 2.80 -2.46 20.01
N VAL A 41 3.40 -1.37 19.55
CA VAL A 41 2.80 -0.43 18.61
C VAL A 41 3.40 -0.70 17.22
N CYS A 42 2.63 -1.32 16.33
CA CYS A 42 3.06 -1.52 14.96
C CYS A 42 2.64 -0.32 14.11
N ILE A 43 3.62 0.40 13.57
CA ILE A 43 3.41 1.51 12.65
C ILE A 43 3.50 0.96 11.22
N ILE A 44 2.36 0.91 10.55
CA ILE A 44 2.24 0.32 9.22
C ILE A 44 2.32 1.40 8.15
N SER A 45 3.27 1.23 7.23
CA SER A 45 3.47 2.15 6.11
C SER A 45 2.31 2.12 5.12
N GLY A 46 1.99 3.28 4.55
CA GLY A 46 1.12 3.38 3.38
C GLY A 46 1.82 2.89 2.10
N LEU A 47 1.09 2.84 1.00
CA LEU A 47 1.62 2.47 -0.31
C LEU A 47 2.73 3.46 -0.74
N GLY A 48 3.85 2.94 -1.19
CA GLY A 48 5.02 3.75 -1.59
C GLY A 48 5.89 4.26 -0.45
N GLY A 49 5.57 3.91 0.80
CA GLY A 49 6.45 4.13 1.94
C GLY A 49 7.43 2.98 2.17
N ASP A 50 8.34 3.14 3.12
CA ASP A 50 9.13 2.05 3.71
C ASP A 50 9.30 2.25 5.21
N SER A 51 9.89 1.29 5.91
CA SER A 51 10.13 1.37 7.35
C SER A 51 11.44 2.08 7.69
N ASP A 52 12.27 2.36 6.70
CA ASP A 52 13.63 2.84 6.87
C ASP A 52 13.79 4.35 6.68
N ASP A 53 12.70 5.04 6.32
CA ASP A 53 12.76 6.48 6.20
C ASP A 53 13.10 7.15 7.55
N ASN A 54 13.81 8.28 7.47
CA ASN A 54 14.22 9.05 8.67
C ASN A 54 13.03 9.45 9.53
N TYR A 55 11.87 9.72 8.92
CA TYR A 55 10.67 10.07 9.65
C TYR A 55 10.21 8.92 10.56
N LYS A 56 10.17 7.69 10.05
CA LYS A 56 9.72 6.52 10.82
C LYS A 56 10.70 6.14 11.90
N THR A 57 12.01 6.18 11.63
CA THR A 57 13.04 5.94 12.63
C THR A 57 12.94 6.95 13.75
N ASN A 58 12.79 8.25 13.44
CA ASN A 58 12.60 9.30 14.45
C ASN A 58 11.27 9.17 15.19
N LEU A 59 10.21 8.73 14.49
CA LEU A 59 8.91 8.50 15.10
C LEU A 59 8.94 7.33 16.09
N ALA A 60 9.55 6.21 15.69
CA ALA A 60 9.72 5.04 16.56
C ALA A 60 10.49 5.39 17.83
N THR A 61 11.61 6.10 17.66
CA THR A 61 12.40 6.64 18.78
C THR A 61 11.57 7.53 19.71
N PHE A 62 10.85 8.51 19.14
CA PHE A 62 9.97 9.39 19.91
C PHE A 62 8.92 8.60 20.70
N VAL A 63 8.27 7.61 20.07
CA VAL A 63 7.23 6.82 20.73
C VAL A 63 7.81 5.97 21.86
N ALA A 64 8.89 5.25 21.64
CA ALA A 64 9.55 4.41 22.64
C ALA A 64 10.07 5.23 23.85
N GLN A 65 10.53 6.47 23.61
CA GLN A 65 10.97 7.36 24.67
C GLN A 65 9.83 7.92 25.52
N ASN A 66 8.68 8.20 24.93
CA ASN A 66 7.58 8.89 25.61
C ASN A 66 6.49 7.95 26.16
N TYR A 67 6.49 6.68 25.76
CA TYR A 67 5.48 5.69 26.18
C TYR A 67 6.16 4.38 26.58
N ASP A 68 5.50 3.59 27.42
CA ASP A 68 5.98 2.26 27.85
C ASP A 68 5.63 1.20 26.80
N VAL A 69 6.15 1.35 25.60
CA VAL A 69 5.83 0.48 24.45
C VAL A 69 7.07 0.12 23.66
N ALA A 70 6.99 -1.01 22.97
CA ALA A 70 7.90 -1.36 21.88
C ALA A 70 7.27 -0.97 20.55
N VAL A 71 8.02 -0.30 19.69
CA VAL A 71 7.56 0.12 18.36
C VAL A 71 8.10 -0.84 17.32
N LEU A 72 7.18 -1.42 16.54
CA LEU A 72 7.47 -2.35 15.46
C LEU A 72 7.23 -1.66 14.10
N SER A 73 8.21 -1.74 13.21
CA SER A 73 8.10 -1.28 11.83
C SER A 73 8.49 -2.42 10.89
N VAL A 74 7.57 -2.82 10.00
CA VAL A 74 7.72 -4.03 9.18
C VAL A 74 7.97 -3.66 7.73
N ASN A 75 9.03 -4.19 7.14
CA ASN A 75 9.28 -4.20 5.70
C ASN A 75 8.50 -5.37 5.07
N TYR A 76 7.17 -5.22 5.03
CA TYR A 76 6.27 -6.23 4.48
C TYR A 76 6.46 -6.42 2.96
N HIS A 77 5.97 -7.51 2.42
CA HIS A 77 6.05 -7.86 0.99
C HIS A 77 5.64 -6.69 0.07
N CYS A 78 6.48 -6.41 -0.90
CA CYS A 78 6.27 -5.34 -1.89
C CYS A 78 6.22 -3.92 -1.30
N ILE A 79 6.86 -3.65 -0.15
CA ILE A 79 6.91 -2.31 0.44
C ILE A 79 7.76 -1.35 -0.40
N GLY A 80 8.87 -1.82 -0.96
CA GLY A 80 9.78 -1.04 -1.81
C GLY A 80 9.27 -0.95 -3.25
N ASN A 81 8.07 -0.40 -3.48
CA ASN A 81 7.37 -0.38 -4.76
C ASN A 81 7.30 0.99 -5.43
N ARG A 82 8.17 1.92 -5.04
CA ARG A 82 8.29 3.24 -5.69
C ARG A 82 9.77 3.56 -5.95
N PRO A 83 10.10 4.41 -6.95
CA PRO A 83 11.50 4.74 -7.27
C PRO A 83 12.28 5.29 -6.09
N GLN A 84 11.65 6.12 -5.24
CA GLN A 84 12.29 6.67 -4.03
C GLN A 84 12.58 5.60 -2.96
N THR A 85 11.99 4.42 -3.06
CA THR A 85 12.24 3.28 -2.18
C THR A 85 13.00 2.14 -2.86
N GLY A 86 13.56 2.40 -4.05
CA GLY A 86 14.46 1.51 -4.77
C GLY A 86 13.81 0.65 -5.87
N ALA A 87 12.52 0.86 -6.18
CA ALA A 87 11.90 0.21 -7.32
C ALA A 87 12.47 0.74 -8.65
N VAL A 88 12.54 -0.11 -9.66
CA VAL A 88 13.08 0.24 -10.97
C VAL A 88 12.01 0.09 -12.05
N TYR A 89 12.05 1.00 -13.04
CA TYR A 89 11.17 0.92 -14.19
C TYR A 89 11.64 -0.16 -15.17
N PHE A 90 10.69 -0.90 -15.74
CA PHE A 90 10.92 -1.82 -16.83
C PHE A 90 9.67 -1.91 -17.73
N LEU A 91 9.80 -2.53 -18.89
CA LEU A 91 8.68 -2.83 -19.78
C LEU A 91 8.40 -4.32 -19.71
N ASP A 92 7.22 -4.70 -19.20
CA ASP A 92 6.75 -6.08 -19.33
C ASP A 92 6.20 -6.34 -20.74
N ASP A 93 5.72 -7.54 -21.00
CA ASP A 93 5.25 -7.93 -22.34
C ASP A 93 4.05 -7.09 -22.80
N ILE A 94 3.18 -6.67 -21.87
CA ILE A 94 2.03 -5.82 -22.17
C ILE A 94 2.45 -4.40 -22.46
N ASP A 95 3.41 -3.85 -21.69
CA ASP A 95 3.98 -2.53 -21.95
C ASP A 95 4.66 -2.47 -23.32
N LYS A 96 5.40 -3.52 -23.68
CA LYS A 96 6.01 -3.67 -25.02
C LYS A 96 4.98 -3.75 -26.13
N LEU A 97 3.89 -4.46 -25.91
CA LEU A 97 2.78 -4.54 -26.87
C LEU A 97 2.08 -3.19 -27.04
N ILE A 98 1.83 -2.47 -25.94
CA ILE A 98 1.25 -1.13 -25.96
C ILE A 98 2.18 -0.17 -26.73
N LEU A 99 3.48 -0.20 -26.44
CA LEU A 99 4.48 0.62 -27.12
C LEU A 99 4.47 0.35 -28.63
N ASP A 100 4.59 -0.90 -29.06
CA ASP A 100 4.60 -1.31 -30.48
C ASP A 100 3.31 -0.88 -31.19
N THR A 101 2.15 -1.13 -30.57
CA THR A 101 0.86 -0.79 -31.14
C THR A 101 0.68 0.73 -31.25
N SER A 102 1.04 1.47 -30.21
CA SER A 102 0.92 2.93 -30.19
C SER A 102 1.81 3.60 -31.24
N LEU A 103 3.03 3.12 -31.45
CA LEU A 103 3.92 3.62 -32.51
C LEU A 103 3.36 3.33 -33.90
N LYS A 104 2.77 2.17 -34.13
CA LYS A 104 2.12 1.82 -35.40
C LYS A 104 0.95 2.74 -35.74
N THR A 105 0.18 3.22 -34.74
CA THR A 105 -0.95 4.13 -34.99
C THR A 105 -0.54 5.47 -35.61
N ILE A 106 0.68 5.91 -35.33
CA ILE A 106 1.24 7.16 -35.88
C ILE A 106 2.28 6.88 -36.97
N ASN A 107 2.40 5.64 -37.44
CA ASN A 107 3.34 5.20 -38.44
C ASN A 107 4.82 5.56 -38.11
N LEU A 108 5.16 5.57 -36.82
CA LEU A 108 6.52 5.87 -36.33
C LEU A 108 7.32 4.59 -36.19
N LYS A 109 8.48 4.55 -36.84
CA LYS A 109 9.46 3.46 -36.71
C LYS A 109 10.60 3.88 -35.80
N ILE A 110 10.95 3.04 -34.84
CA ILE A 110 12.10 3.26 -33.97
C ILE A 110 13.27 2.37 -34.37
N PRO A 111 14.54 2.81 -34.18
CA PRO A 111 15.72 2.02 -34.51
C PRO A 111 16.06 0.96 -33.45
N PHE A 112 15.17 0.74 -32.49
CA PHE A 112 15.36 -0.20 -31.39
C PHE A 112 14.49 -1.43 -31.58
N ASP A 113 15.01 -2.61 -31.23
CA ASP A 113 14.17 -3.80 -31.05
C ASP A 113 13.47 -3.69 -29.70
N ILE A 114 12.13 -3.52 -29.70
CA ILE A 114 11.29 -3.38 -28.51
C ILE A 114 11.48 -4.54 -27.54
N LYS A 115 11.76 -5.74 -28.04
CA LYS A 115 12.00 -6.92 -27.19
C LYS A 115 13.21 -6.78 -26.29
N ASN A 116 14.21 -6.03 -26.73
CA ASN A 116 15.50 -5.81 -26.07
C ASN A 116 15.52 -4.55 -25.18
N ILE A 117 14.39 -3.85 -25.04
CA ILE A 117 14.27 -2.72 -24.10
C ILE A 117 13.97 -3.29 -22.70
N ASP A 118 15.03 -3.58 -21.96
CA ASP A 118 14.98 -4.30 -20.68
C ASP A 118 15.67 -3.56 -19.51
N THR A 119 16.27 -2.40 -19.78
CA THR A 119 16.90 -1.56 -18.76
C THR A 119 16.31 -0.15 -18.75
N PHE A 120 16.40 0.51 -17.59
CA PHE A 120 15.92 1.90 -17.44
C PHE A 120 16.60 2.85 -18.44
N GLU A 121 17.91 2.67 -18.70
CA GLU A 121 18.64 3.47 -19.69
C GLU A 121 18.09 3.29 -21.10
N LYS A 122 17.84 2.04 -21.53
CA LYS A 122 17.24 1.76 -22.85
C LYS A 122 15.83 2.31 -22.98
N ILE A 123 15.04 2.27 -21.90
CA ILE A 123 13.71 2.88 -21.85
C ILE A 123 13.82 4.39 -22.08
N ASN A 124 14.69 5.07 -21.34
CA ASN A 124 14.86 6.52 -21.47
C ASN A 124 15.33 6.91 -22.87
N ASN A 125 16.34 6.21 -23.43
CA ASN A 125 16.82 6.46 -24.79
C ASN A 125 15.71 6.26 -25.84
N CYS A 126 14.87 5.25 -25.66
CA CYS A 126 13.73 4.99 -26.53
C CYS A 126 12.69 6.12 -26.43
N LEU A 127 12.33 6.54 -25.21
CA LEU A 127 11.36 7.61 -24.99
C LEU A 127 11.86 8.96 -25.52
N GLU A 128 13.13 9.28 -25.33
CA GLU A 128 13.75 10.50 -25.88
C GLU A 128 13.71 10.51 -27.41
N TYR A 129 14.06 9.39 -28.05
CA TYR A 129 13.95 9.24 -29.49
C TYR A 129 12.50 9.47 -29.96
N ILE A 130 11.53 8.81 -29.33
CA ILE A 130 10.11 8.94 -29.68
C ILE A 130 9.63 10.38 -29.51
N ASP A 131 10.03 11.06 -28.44
CA ASP A 131 9.65 12.46 -28.21
C ASP A 131 10.16 13.38 -29.31
N ASN A 132 11.43 13.20 -29.71
CA ASN A 132 12.03 13.96 -30.80
C ASN A 132 11.32 13.71 -32.13
N GLU A 133 10.99 12.47 -32.45
CA GLU A 133 10.24 12.12 -33.67
C GLU A 133 8.83 12.72 -33.67
N ILE A 134 8.12 12.69 -32.53
CA ILE A 134 6.80 13.32 -32.40
C ILE A 134 6.91 14.84 -32.60
N ASN A 135 7.94 15.49 -32.04
CA ASN A 135 8.20 16.91 -32.29
C ASN A 135 8.41 17.20 -33.76
N PHE A 136 9.19 16.35 -34.45
CA PHE A 136 9.41 16.46 -35.89
C PHE A 136 8.08 16.31 -36.67
N LEU A 137 7.29 15.27 -36.39
CA LEU A 137 6.00 15.04 -37.05
C LEU A 137 5.02 16.20 -36.83
N LYS A 138 5.02 16.81 -35.66
CA LYS A 138 4.24 18.03 -35.36
C LYS A 138 4.73 19.23 -36.18
N SER A 139 6.04 19.42 -36.31
CA SER A 139 6.62 20.51 -37.09
C SER A 139 6.26 20.41 -38.58
N GLN A 140 6.06 19.18 -39.08
CA GLN A 140 5.64 18.89 -40.44
C GLN A 140 4.09 18.88 -40.61
N TRP A 141 3.32 19.21 -39.58
CA TRP A 141 1.85 19.17 -39.60
C TRP A 141 1.27 17.79 -39.87
N ILE A 142 2.05 16.71 -39.67
CA ILE A 142 1.61 15.32 -39.81
C ILE A 142 0.82 14.90 -38.58
N LEU A 143 1.25 15.37 -37.40
CA LEU A 143 0.51 15.20 -36.14
C LEU A 143 0.01 16.54 -35.62
N ASP A 144 -1.17 16.51 -34.98
CA ASP A 144 -1.72 17.66 -34.30
C ASP A 144 -0.78 18.12 -33.16
N HIS A 145 -0.68 19.44 -32.95
CA HIS A 145 0.17 19.99 -31.87
C HIS A 145 -0.24 19.54 -30.48
N SER A 146 -1.53 19.26 -30.27
CA SER A 146 -2.07 18.75 -29.00
C SER A 146 -1.87 17.25 -28.80
N TYR A 147 -1.47 16.51 -29.84
CA TYR A 147 -1.30 15.06 -29.74
C TYR A 147 -0.33 14.67 -28.65
N LYS A 148 -0.70 13.66 -27.86
CA LYS A 148 0.15 13.04 -26.85
C LYS A 148 0.09 11.52 -27.00
N LEU A 149 1.24 10.91 -27.13
CA LEU A 149 1.38 9.46 -27.12
C LEU A 149 1.14 8.96 -25.70
N LYS A 150 0.27 7.97 -25.55
CA LYS A 150 -0.03 7.33 -24.27
C LYS A 150 0.69 5.99 -24.21
N LEU A 151 1.45 5.76 -23.15
CA LEU A 151 2.20 4.54 -22.93
C LEU A 151 1.98 4.03 -21.50
N SER A 152 2.31 2.77 -21.27
CA SER A 152 2.39 2.22 -19.92
C SER A 152 3.82 1.82 -19.57
N ILE A 153 4.09 1.76 -18.27
CA ILE A 153 5.36 1.31 -17.71
C ILE A 153 5.12 0.58 -16.39
N THR A 154 5.93 -0.42 -16.13
CA THR A 154 5.83 -1.21 -14.89
C THR A 154 6.98 -0.91 -13.95
N LEU A 155 6.69 -0.87 -12.65
CA LEU A 155 7.68 -0.82 -11.57
C LEU A 155 7.94 -2.23 -11.04
N GLN A 156 9.22 -2.61 -11.07
CA GLN A 156 9.73 -3.77 -10.35
C GLN A 156 10.06 -3.35 -8.92
N PRO A 157 9.33 -3.82 -7.91
CA PRO A 157 9.67 -3.58 -6.51
C PRO A 157 11.04 -4.17 -6.15
N THR A 158 11.61 -3.67 -5.06
CA THR A 158 12.85 -4.23 -4.50
C THR A 158 12.68 -5.71 -4.12
N LYS A 159 13.79 -6.41 -3.90
CA LYS A 159 13.84 -7.83 -3.48
C LYS A 159 13.15 -8.79 -4.47
N ASN A 160 13.01 -8.38 -5.74
CA ASN A 160 12.28 -9.12 -6.79
C ASN A 160 10.84 -9.48 -6.39
N GLU A 161 10.21 -8.67 -5.56
CA GLU A 161 8.84 -8.83 -5.12
C GLU A 161 7.84 -8.30 -6.15
N TYR A 162 6.55 -8.46 -5.88
CA TYR A 162 5.45 -8.05 -6.76
C TYR A 162 4.21 -7.68 -5.94
N GLN A 163 3.31 -6.91 -6.53
CA GLN A 163 2.07 -6.52 -5.88
C GLN A 163 1.06 -7.67 -5.89
N ASN A 164 0.73 -8.19 -4.71
CA ASN A 164 -0.36 -9.13 -4.51
C ASN A 164 -1.55 -8.55 -3.74
N PHE A 165 -1.42 -7.32 -3.32
CA PHE A 165 -2.40 -6.51 -2.64
C PHE A 165 -2.97 -7.11 -1.35
N GLY A 166 -2.15 -7.13 -0.31
CA GLY A 166 -2.58 -7.20 1.09
C GLY A 166 -2.34 -8.50 1.81
N ILE A 167 -2.64 -9.67 1.25
CA ILE A 167 -2.59 -10.93 2.02
C ILE A 167 -1.18 -11.25 2.52
N MET A 168 -0.18 -11.28 1.66
CA MET A 168 1.21 -11.51 2.09
C MET A 168 1.71 -10.41 3.01
N GLN A 169 1.30 -9.17 2.74
CA GLN A 169 1.68 -8.01 3.54
C GLN A 169 1.13 -8.10 4.97
N ALA A 170 -0.14 -8.48 5.12
CA ALA A 170 -0.77 -8.68 6.43
C ALA A 170 -0.16 -9.89 7.18
N ILE A 171 0.15 -10.98 6.48
CA ILE A 171 0.82 -12.16 7.05
C ILE A 171 2.22 -11.76 7.56
N ASP A 172 2.98 -10.96 6.83
CA ASP A 172 4.28 -10.46 7.27
C ASP A 172 4.18 -9.65 8.56
N ILE A 173 3.20 -8.74 8.64
CA ILE A 173 2.95 -7.93 9.85
C ILE A 173 2.61 -8.83 11.04
N LEU A 174 1.70 -9.79 10.85
CA LEU A 174 1.31 -10.74 11.90
C LEU A 174 2.50 -11.60 12.36
N ASN A 175 3.32 -12.09 11.43
CA ASN A 175 4.50 -12.90 11.76
C ASN A 175 5.55 -12.10 12.53
N ALA A 176 5.79 -10.84 12.16
CA ALA A 176 6.69 -9.95 12.89
C ALA A 176 6.18 -9.69 14.32
N ILE A 177 4.87 -9.47 14.51
CA ILE A 177 4.24 -9.30 15.83
C ILE A 177 4.40 -10.57 16.67
N LEU A 178 4.07 -11.74 16.11
CA LEU A 178 4.16 -13.02 16.82
C LEU A 178 5.61 -13.34 17.20
N TYR A 179 6.56 -13.09 16.29
CA TYR A 179 7.98 -13.29 16.58
C TYR A 179 8.45 -12.36 17.70
N THR A 180 8.06 -11.10 17.66
CA THR A 180 8.40 -10.11 18.70
C THR A 180 7.87 -10.53 20.06
N LYS A 181 6.59 -10.92 20.15
CA LYS A 181 5.96 -11.39 21.42
C LYS A 181 6.63 -12.64 21.98
N ASN A 182 6.91 -13.62 21.14
CA ASN A 182 7.35 -14.95 21.61
C ASN A 182 8.86 -15.04 21.85
N TYR A 183 9.66 -14.38 21.03
CA TYR A 183 11.11 -14.60 21.02
C TYR A 183 11.93 -13.39 21.48
N LEU A 184 11.47 -12.18 21.20
CA LEU A 184 12.25 -10.98 21.53
C LEU A 184 11.87 -10.43 22.91
N LEU A 185 10.60 -10.15 23.15
CA LEU A 185 10.11 -9.60 24.43
C LEU A 185 9.67 -10.69 25.40
N GLN A 186 9.51 -11.93 24.93
CA GLN A 186 9.11 -13.10 25.70
C GLN A 186 7.85 -12.88 26.58
N ASN A 187 6.96 -12.00 26.12
CA ASN A 187 5.70 -11.68 26.78
C ASN A 187 4.54 -11.80 25.79
N LYS A 188 3.82 -12.93 25.88
CA LYS A 188 2.68 -13.24 24.99
C LYS A 188 1.45 -12.36 25.25
N ASN A 189 1.36 -11.76 26.43
CA ASN A 189 0.20 -10.98 26.87
C ASN A 189 0.31 -9.48 26.56
N LEU A 190 1.37 -9.06 25.89
CA LEU A 190 1.49 -7.66 25.46
C LEU A 190 0.34 -7.26 24.54
N LYS A 191 -0.28 -6.11 24.84
CA LYS A 191 -1.24 -5.50 23.92
C LYS A 191 -0.60 -5.28 22.55
N THR A 192 -1.37 -5.46 21.48
CA THR A 192 -0.95 -5.16 20.11
C THR A 192 -1.82 -4.04 19.56
N ILE A 193 -1.18 -2.94 19.18
CA ILE A 193 -1.81 -1.74 18.65
C ILE A 193 -1.29 -1.53 17.23
N LEU A 194 -2.18 -1.54 16.24
CA LEU A 194 -1.83 -1.26 14.84
C LEU A 194 -2.23 0.16 14.48
N ILE A 195 -1.32 0.90 13.86
CA ILE A 195 -1.58 2.29 13.45
C ILE A 195 -1.15 2.46 11.99
N GLY A 196 -2.08 2.87 11.13
CA GLY A 196 -1.80 3.08 9.73
C GLY A 196 -2.66 4.14 9.07
N SER A 197 -2.21 4.62 7.93
CA SER A 197 -2.96 5.53 7.07
C SER A 197 -3.03 4.96 5.66
N SER A 198 -4.17 5.18 4.97
CA SER A 198 -4.36 4.68 3.60
C SER A 198 -4.12 3.16 3.52
N HIS A 199 -3.22 2.70 2.69
CA HIS A 199 -2.84 1.28 2.60
C HIS A 199 -2.39 0.68 3.93
N GLY A 200 -1.67 1.44 4.77
CA GLY A 200 -1.28 0.99 6.10
C GLY A 200 -2.46 0.74 7.03
N GLY A 201 -3.49 1.58 6.97
CA GLY A 201 -4.76 1.36 7.67
C GLY A 201 -5.52 0.15 7.12
N TYR A 202 -5.52 -0.04 5.81
CA TYR A 202 -6.09 -1.23 5.18
C TYR A 202 -5.39 -2.51 5.66
N LEU A 203 -4.07 -2.53 5.70
CA LEU A 203 -3.32 -3.70 6.19
C LEU A 203 -3.58 -3.98 7.67
N ALA A 204 -3.76 -2.93 8.50
CA ALA A 204 -4.15 -3.10 9.90
C ALA A 204 -5.51 -3.81 10.02
N ASN A 205 -6.51 -3.38 9.23
CA ASN A 205 -7.81 -4.02 9.17
C ASN A 205 -7.74 -5.46 8.61
N LEU A 206 -6.90 -5.70 7.61
CA LEU A 206 -6.71 -7.03 7.04
C LEU A 206 -6.03 -7.99 8.03
N CYS A 207 -5.08 -7.50 8.84
CA CYS A 207 -4.52 -8.28 9.95
C CYS A 207 -5.60 -8.72 10.94
N ALA A 208 -6.53 -7.81 11.29
CA ALA A 208 -7.66 -8.16 12.16
C ALA A 208 -8.64 -9.15 11.51
N LYS A 209 -8.83 -9.07 10.20
CA LYS A 209 -9.63 -10.04 9.45
C LYS A 209 -9.02 -11.44 9.48
N ILE A 210 -7.68 -11.55 9.41
CA ILE A 210 -6.96 -12.84 9.40
C ILE A 210 -6.83 -13.42 10.81
N ALA A 211 -6.45 -12.59 11.80
CA ALA A 211 -6.16 -13.05 13.17
C ALA A 211 -6.63 -12.01 14.22
N PRO A 212 -7.97 -11.81 14.38
CA PRO A 212 -8.51 -10.77 15.23
C PRO A 212 -8.05 -10.86 16.69
N TRP A 213 -7.88 -12.06 17.21
CA TRP A 213 -7.44 -12.33 18.60
C TRP A 213 -6.00 -11.93 18.92
N ASN A 214 -5.20 -11.57 17.92
CA ASN A 214 -3.81 -11.12 18.10
C ASN A 214 -3.69 -9.59 18.22
N ILE A 215 -4.79 -8.86 18.06
CA ILE A 215 -4.81 -7.40 17.94
C ILE A 215 -5.81 -6.83 18.93
N ASP A 216 -5.38 -5.86 19.73
CA ASP A 216 -6.22 -5.22 20.73
C ASP A 216 -6.83 -3.90 20.22
N ASN A 217 -6.06 -3.10 19.49
CA ASN A 217 -6.54 -1.82 18.96
C ASN A 217 -6.03 -1.56 17.54
N ILE A 218 -6.87 -0.89 16.75
CA ILE A 218 -6.52 -0.37 15.43
C ILE A 218 -6.83 1.12 15.37
N VAL A 219 -5.86 1.92 14.94
CA VAL A 219 -6.06 3.33 14.58
C VAL A 219 -5.85 3.47 13.08
N ASP A 220 -6.95 3.66 12.39
CA ASP A 220 -7.05 3.71 10.93
C ASP A 220 -7.36 5.13 10.45
N ASN A 221 -6.52 5.66 9.58
CA ASN A 221 -6.78 6.90 8.89
C ASN A 221 -6.96 6.65 7.39
N SER A 222 -8.18 6.83 6.92
CA SER A 222 -8.53 6.84 5.49
C SER A 222 -8.17 5.56 4.72
N SER A 223 -8.29 4.38 5.37
CA SER A 223 -8.15 3.12 4.62
C SER A 223 -9.39 2.85 3.76
N TYR A 224 -9.19 2.13 2.68
CA TYR A 224 -10.30 1.62 1.87
C TYR A 224 -10.92 0.37 2.50
N ALA A 225 -12.24 0.22 2.33
CA ALA A 225 -13.01 -0.92 2.83
C ALA A 225 -13.13 -2.04 1.78
N LYS A 226 -13.15 -1.69 0.49
CA LYS A 226 -13.05 -2.63 -0.64
C LYS A 226 -11.66 -2.58 -1.25
N THR A 227 -11.31 -3.62 -2.00
CA THR A 227 -10.01 -3.70 -2.68
C THR A 227 -9.90 -2.62 -3.75
N CYS A 228 -8.88 -1.78 -3.67
CA CYS A 228 -8.59 -0.79 -4.71
C CYS A 228 -7.87 -1.49 -5.87
N LEU A 229 -8.64 -2.06 -6.82
CA LEU A 229 -8.15 -2.94 -7.88
C LEU A 229 -7.06 -2.28 -8.73
N ARG A 230 -7.21 -0.98 -9.04
CA ARG A 230 -6.21 -0.24 -9.83
C ARG A 230 -4.80 -0.27 -9.23
N LEU A 231 -4.68 -0.42 -7.91
CA LEU A 231 -3.39 -0.49 -7.23
C LEU A 231 -2.71 -1.86 -7.32
N ILE A 232 -3.41 -2.89 -7.82
CA ILE A 232 -2.83 -4.22 -8.04
C ILE A 232 -2.04 -4.25 -9.37
N GLY A 233 -2.51 -3.54 -10.40
CA GLY A 233 -1.80 -3.38 -11.66
C GLY A 233 -2.21 -4.34 -12.79
N PHE A 234 -3.04 -5.36 -12.55
CA PHE A 234 -3.43 -6.33 -13.59
C PHE A 234 -4.47 -5.78 -14.59
N GLU A 235 -5.25 -4.78 -14.22
CA GLU A 235 -6.25 -4.16 -15.10
C GLU A 235 -5.64 -3.35 -16.26
N LYS A 236 -4.30 -3.20 -16.29
CA LYS A 236 -3.55 -2.73 -17.45
C LYS A 236 -3.90 -3.50 -18.72
N GLU A 237 -4.20 -4.79 -18.60
CA GLU A 237 -4.63 -5.66 -19.70
C GLU A 237 -5.96 -5.23 -20.33
N VAL A 238 -6.81 -4.50 -19.59
CA VAL A 238 -8.14 -4.05 -20.02
C VAL A 238 -8.10 -2.62 -20.55
N ASP A 239 -7.65 -1.69 -19.72
CA ASP A 239 -7.52 -0.26 -20.09
C ASP A 239 -6.46 0.42 -19.22
N TYR A 240 -5.24 0.49 -19.74
CA TYR A 240 -4.11 1.10 -19.06
C TYR A 240 -4.26 2.61 -18.87
N THR A 241 -5.15 3.27 -19.61
CA THR A 241 -5.37 4.71 -19.45
C THR A 241 -6.35 5.05 -18.33
N LYS A 242 -7.13 4.06 -17.87
CA LYS A 242 -8.14 4.20 -16.83
C LYS A 242 -7.69 3.62 -15.49
N TYR A 243 -7.05 2.46 -15.51
CA TYR A 243 -6.78 1.68 -14.29
C TYR A 243 -5.33 1.78 -13.79
N TYR A 244 -4.62 2.84 -14.15
CA TYR A 244 -3.25 3.05 -13.70
C TYR A 244 -3.14 3.30 -12.19
N GLY A 245 -2.05 2.84 -11.61
CA GLY A 245 -1.75 3.04 -10.18
C GLY A 245 -1.19 4.44 -9.88
N PHE A 246 -0.40 4.99 -10.82
CA PHE A 246 0.21 6.32 -10.69
C PHE A 246 0.55 6.89 -12.08
N LEU A 247 0.66 8.20 -12.16
CA LEU A 247 1.25 8.87 -13.32
C LEU A 247 2.72 9.11 -13.07
N THR A 248 3.57 8.82 -14.06
CA THR A 248 4.96 9.26 -13.97
C THR A 248 5.01 10.78 -14.18
N PRO A 249 5.90 11.51 -13.49
CA PRO A 249 6.16 12.88 -13.82
C PRO A 249 6.48 12.99 -15.32
N ASN A 250 6.00 14.02 -15.99
CA ASN A 250 6.15 14.23 -17.42
C ASN A 250 7.62 14.04 -17.86
N VAL A 251 7.90 12.92 -18.50
CA VAL A 251 9.23 12.65 -19.10
C VAL A 251 9.42 13.53 -20.31
N SER A 252 8.31 13.91 -20.98
CA SER A 252 8.30 14.79 -22.14
C SER A 252 6.96 15.52 -22.29
N ASN A 253 6.94 16.54 -23.15
CA ASN A 253 5.70 17.24 -23.49
C ASN A 253 4.76 16.42 -24.40
N ASN A 254 5.27 15.38 -25.06
CA ASN A 254 4.52 14.60 -26.07
C ASN A 254 4.10 13.21 -25.59
N ILE A 255 4.57 12.78 -24.42
CA ILE A 255 4.31 11.42 -23.91
C ILE A 255 3.68 11.49 -22.52
N ILE A 256 2.59 10.74 -22.33
CA ILE A 256 1.96 10.49 -21.03
C ILE A 256 2.24 9.03 -20.69
N ILE A 257 2.81 8.79 -19.52
CA ILE A 257 3.15 7.44 -19.05
C ILE A 257 2.29 7.07 -17.85
N PHE A 258 1.51 6.00 -18.00
CA PHE A 258 0.69 5.38 -16.98
C PHE A 258 1.50 4.29 -16.28
N GLY A 259 1.67 4.42 -14.95
CA GLY A 259 2.50 3.55 -14.16
C GLY A 259 1.72 2.44 -13.45
N PHE A 260 2.32 1.25 -13.40
CA PHE A 260 1.76 0.06 -12.76
C PHE A 260 2.80 -0.62 -11.86
N ASP A 261 2.36 -1.19 -10.76
CA ASP A 261 3.22 -2.09 -10.00
C ASP A 261 3.29 -3.46 -10.71
N LYS A 262 4.46 -4.12 -10.71
CA LYS A 262 4.57 -5.50 -11.18
C LYS A 262 3.62 -6.39 -10.39
N THR A 263 2.87 -7.20 -11.09
CA THR A 263 1.99 -8.22 -10.52
C THR A 263 2.03 -9.49 -11.36
N HIS A 264 1.61 -10.62 -10.78
CA HIS A 264 1.36 -11.86 -11.50
C HIS A 264 -0.13 -12.09 -11.78
N TRP A 265 -1.01 -11.27 -11.19
CA TRP A 265 -2.43 -11.35 -11.45
C TRP A 265 -2.78 -10.98 -12.89
N THR A 266 -3.79 -11.64 -13.43
CA THR A 266 -4.30 -11.40 -14.79
C THR A 266 -5.82 -11.45 -14.84
N THR A 267 -6.39 -10.81 -15.85
CA THR A 267 -7.83 -10.89 -16.20
C THR A 267 -8.19 -12.16 -16.96
N ASN A 268 -7.20 -12.92 -17.45
CA ASN A 268 -7.42 -14.15 -18.20
C ASN A 268 -7.96 -15.28 -17.32
N LYS A 269 -9.24 -15.60 -17.47
CA LYS A 269 -9.95 -16.63 -16.70
C LYS A 269 -9.37 -18.04 -16.80
N GLN A 270 -8.58 -18.33 -17.85
CA GLN A 270 -7.94 -19.63 -18.06
C GLN A 270 -6.56 -19.73 -17.39
N SER A 271 -6.02 -18.61 -16.91
CA SER A 271 -4.75 -18.58 -16.21
C SER A 271 -4.90 -19.05 -14.76
N PRO A 272 -3.93 -19.82 -14.20
CA PRO A 272 -3.88 -20.08 -12.76
C PRO A 272 -3.71 -18.80 -11.93
N PHE A 273 -3.25 -17.72 -12.56
CA PHE A 273 -3.08 -16.40 -11.97
C PHE A 273 -4.28 -15.47 -12.17
N TYR A 274 -5.44 -16.00 -12.58
CA TYR A 274 -6.66 -15.21 -12.74
C TYR A 274 -7.07 -14.58 -11.40
N PHE A 275 -7.25 -13.25 -11.38
CA PHE A 275 -7.78 -12.55 -10.21
C PHE A 275 -9.29 -12.75 -10.12
N SER A 276 -9.70 -13.83 -9.46
CA SER A 276 -11.09 -14.23 -9.34
C SER A 276 -11.84 -13.38 -8.29
N PHE A 277 -13.16 -13.39 -8.36
CA PHE A 277 -14.02 -12.75 -7.35
C PHE A 277 -13.74 -13.26 -5.92
N ALA A 278 -13.43 -14.55 -5.76
CA ALA A 278 -13.06 -15.10 -4.45
C ALA A 278 -11.75 -14.48 -3.92
N ARG A 279 -10.77 -14.24 -4.78
CA ARG A 279 -9.51 -13.56 -4.44
C ARG A 279 -9.73 -12.08 -4.09
N GLU A 280 -10.69 -11.44 -4.72
CA GLU A 280 -11.12 -10.09 -4.36
C GLU A 280 -11.80 -10.10 -2.97
N LEU A 281 -12.76 -10.99 -2.73
CA LEU A 281 -13.50 -11.06 -1.47
C LEU A 281 -12.62 -11.25 -0.24
N ILE A 282 -11.57 -12.05 -0.31
CA ILE A 282 -10.65 -12.22 0.83
C ILE A 282 -9.90 -10.93 1.17
N ARG A 283 -9.74 -10.02 0.20
CA ARG A 283 -9.09 -8.72 0.35
C ARG A 283 -10.04 -7.61 0.80
N ASN A 284 -11.33 -7.72 0.52
CA ASN A 284 -12.33 -6.74 0.94
C ASN A 284 -12.53 -6.78 2.45
N ILE A 285 -12.30 -5.66 3.13
CA ILE A 285 -12.66 -5.51 4.54
C ILE A 285 -14.17 -5.50 4.67
N LEU A 286 -14.86 -4.79 3.78
CA LEU A 286 -16.32 -4.74 3.67
C LEU A 286 -16.84 -6.06 3.06
N ASN A 287 -16.85 -7.11 3.88
CA ASN A 287 -17.44 -8.41 3.56
C ASN A 287 -18.20 -8.91 4.81
N GLU A 288 -19.52 -8.85 4.77
CA GLU A 288 -20.38 -9.15 5.91
C GLU A 288 -20.18 -10.58 6.43
N GLU A 289 -20.04 -11.57 5.55
CA GLU A 289 -19.83 -12.97 5.96
C GLU A 289 -18.50 -13.16 6.69
N HIS A 290 -17.44 -12.51 6.22
CA HIS A 290 -16.16 -12.57 6.93
C HIS A 290 -16.21 -11.80 8.26
N LEU A 291 -16.90 -10.67 8.33
CA LEU A 291 -17.11 -9.94 9.58
C LEU A 291 -17.95 -10.73 10.58
N LYS A 292 -18.97 -11.47 10.13
CA LYS A 292 -19.73 -12.43 10.97
C LYS A 292 -18.84 -13.54 11.53
N ILE A 293 -17.86 -14.03 10.76
CA ILE A 293 -16.88 -15.00 11.25
C ILE A 293 -15.98 -14.34 12.29
N GLN A 294 -15.45 -13.17 11.98
CA GLN A 294 -14.56 -12.41 12.87
C GLN A 294 -15.23 -12.06 14.21
N SER A 295 -16.52 -11.69 14.21
CA SER A 295 -17.26 -11.33 15.42
C SER A 295 -17.41 -12.47 16.44
N LYS A 296 -17.14 -13.72 16.04
CA LYS A 296 -17.14 -14.88 16.95
C LYS A 296 -15.86 -15.00 17.78
N TYR A 297 -14.85 -14.17 17.51
CA TYR A 297 -13.57 -14.17 18.20
C TYR A 297 -13.34 -12.82 18.91
N PRO A 298 -12.43 -12.77 19.90
CA PRO A 298 -11.96 -11.48 20.41
C PRO A 298 -11.47 -10.62 19.25
N SER A 299 -12.00 -9.42 19.13
CA SER A 299 -11.71 -8.49 18.04
C SER A 299 -11.19 -7.18 18.58
N PRO A 300 -10.35 -6.45 17.84
CA PRO A 300 -9.82 -5.17 18.30
C PRO A 300 -10.91 -4.12 18.49
N LYS A 301 -10.61 -3.11 19.31
CA LYS A 301 -11.33 -1.85 19.27
C LYS A 301 -10.76 -1.00 18.13
N TYR A 302 -11.62 -0.46 17.27
CA TYR A 302 -11.23 0.34 16.14
C TYR A 302 -11.40 1.83 16.41
N ILE A 303 -10.54 2.64 15.82
CA ILE A 303 -10.62 4.10 15.76
C ILE A 303 -10.43 4.51 14.32
N PHE A 304 -11.48 5.00 13.67
CA PHE A 304 -11.49 5.36 12.26
C PHE A 304 -11.52 6.88 12.08
N TYR A 305 -10.65 7.40 11.21
CA TYR A 305 -10.72 8.73 10.65
C TYR A 305 -10.94 8.66 9.16
N HIS A 306 -11.86 9.43 8.62
CA HIS A 306 -12.16 9.41 7.19
C HIS A 306 -12.70 10.74 6.68
N SER A 307 -12.40 11.08 5.42
CA SER A 307 -12.97 12.24 4.75
C SER A 307 -14.27 11.88 4.03
N LYS A 308 -15.32 12.69 4.21
CA LYS A 308 -16.56 12.57 3.43
C LYS A 308 -16.34 12.82 1.93
N PHE A 309 -15.26 13.51 1.58
CA PHE A 309 -14.92 13.89 0.21
C PHE A 309 -13.93 12.95 -0.48
N ASP A 310 -13.54 11.86 0.18
CA ASP A 310 -12.74 10.82 -0.46
C ASP A 310 -13.65 9.94 -1.33
N THR A 311 -13.61 10.15 -2.63
CA THR A 311 -14.48 9.47 -3.61
C THR A 311 -13.72 8.57 -4.57
N GLU A 312 -12.36 8.67 -4.60
CA GLU A 312 -11.55 7.98 -5.60
C GLU A 312 -10.68 6.86 -5.03
N ILE A 313 -10.07 7.11 -3.87
CA ILE A 313 -9.12 6.15 -3.28
C ILE A 313 -9.82 5.25 -2.28
N ALA A 314 -10.58 5.86 -1.37
CA ALA A 314 -11.34 5.16 -0.34
C ALA A 314 -12.72 5.81 -0.20
N PRO A 315 -13.69 5.47 -1.06
CA PRO A 315 -15.01 6.08 -1.06
C PRO A 315 -15.68 6.04 0.32
N CYS A 316 -16.16 7.21 0.79
CA CYS A 316 -16.73 7.33 2.12
C CYS A 316 -17.97 6.46 2.31
N GLU A 317 -18.76 6.28 1.26
CA GLU A 317 -19.96 5.43 1.26
C GLU A 317 -19.62 3.98 1.65
N GLU A 318 -18.47 3.47 1.21
CA GLU A 318 -18.01 2.12 1.57
C GLU A 318 -17.63 2.03 3.07
N LYS A 319 -17.09 3.11 3.64
CA LYS A 319 -16.84 3.19 5.09
C LYS A 319 -18.13 3.26 5.89
N GLU A 320 -19.10 4.04 5.43
CA GLU A 320 -20.41 4.15 6.08
C GLU A 320 -21.15 2.78 6.06
N GLU A 321 -21.06 2.05 4.94
CA GLU A 321 -21.57 0.68 4.82
C GLU A 321 -20.86 -0.26 5.81
N LEU A 322 -19.53 -0.16 5.92
CA LEU A 322 -18.74 -0.94 6.89
C LEU A 322 -19.22 -0.67 8.32
N PHE A 323 -19.42 0.60 8.71
CA PHE A 323 -19.87 0.96 10.05
C PHE A 323 -21.25 0.39 10.37
N ASN A 324 -22.18 0.39 9.41
CA ASN A 324 -23.49 -0.24 9.59
C ASN A 324 -23.37 -1.75 9.89
N ILE A 325 -22.45 -2.45 9.23
CA ILE A 325 -22.20 -3.87 9.50
C ILE A 325 -21.54 -4.07 10.87
N LEU A 326 -20.56 -3.22 11.22
CA LEU A 326 -19.90 -3.28 12.53
C LEU A 326 -20.88 -3.08 13.68
N ASP A 327 -21.82 -2.12 13.54
CA ASP A 327 -22.90 -1.89 14.51
C ASP A 327 -23.79 -3.12 14.67
N ASN A 328 -24.26 -3.70 13.56
CA ASN A 328 -25.12 -4.89 13.56
C ASN A 328 -24.44 -6.11 14.20
N LEU A 329 -23.11 -6.18 14.12
CA LEU A 329 -22.31 -7.28 14.67
C LEU A 329 -21.70 -6.96 16.04
N ASN A 330 -22.04 -5.81 16.65
CA ASN A 330 -21.57 -5.34 17.96
C ASN A 330 -20.04 -5.22 18.07
N PHE A 331 -19.36 -4.82 17.01
CA PHE A 331 -17.95 -4.46 17.09
C PHE A 331 -17.77 -3.15 17.87
N LYS A 332 -16.67 -3.03 18.60
CA LYS A 332 -16.32 -1.80 19.31
C LYS A 332 -15.53 -0.87 18.41
N TYR A 333 -16.04 0.31 18.13
CA TYR A 333 -15.32 1.31 17.35
C TYR A 333 -15.71 2.75 17.69
N ASP A 334 -14.78 3.67 17.41
CA ASP A 334 -15.03 5.10 17.38
C ASP A 334 -14.82 5.57 15.92
N SER A 335 -15.74 6.32 15.34
CA SER A 335 -15.62 6.85 13.97
C SER A 335 -15.66 8.37 13.94
N TYR A 336 -14.78 8.97 13.14
CA TYR A 336 -14.65 10.39 12.92
C TYR A 336 -14.70 10.68 11.43
N ILE A 337 -15.90 10.94 10.90
CA ILE A 337 -16.11 11.37 9.51
C ILE A 337 -16.00 12.89 9.46
N ILE A 338 -15.07 13.37 8.65
CA ILE A 338 -14.79 14.78 8.47
C ILE A 338 -15.55 15.24 7.22
N ASP A 339 -16.59 16.06 7.42
CA ASP A 339 -17.59 16.43 6.40
C ASP A 339 -17.66 17.91 6.07
N ASN A 340 -16.95 18.76 6.81
CA ASN A 340 -16.95 20.20 6.53
C ASN A 340 -15.63 20.91 6.88
N LYS A 341 -15.42 22.08 6.28
CA LYS A 341 -14.20 22.88 6.42
C LYS A 341 -13.95 23.40 7.84
N ASN A 342 -14.98 23.53 8.67
CA ASN A 342 -14.82 24.03 10.05
C ASN A 342 -14.12 23.01 10.96
N GLN A 343 -14.02 21.76 10.54
CA GLN A 343 -13.30 20.70 11.24
C GLN A 343 -11.79 20.71 10.92
N ILE A 344 -11.35 21.50 9.95
CA ILE A 344 -9.94 21.71 9.65
C ILE A 344 -9.35 22.62 10.70
N ASP A 345 -8.50 22.06 11.58
CA ASP A 345 -7.80 22.81 12.63
C ASP A 345 -6.37 23.23 12.24
N GLY A 346 -5.93 22.86 11.04
CA GLY A 346 -4.59 23.16 10.50
C GLY A 346 -3.45 22.40 11.20
N LYS A 347 -3.74 21.70 12.26
CA LYS A 347 -2.76 20.99 13.10
C LYS A 347 -2.96 19.48 13.04
N PHE A 348 -4.13 19.00 13.35
CA PHE A 348 -4.51 17.57 13.37
C PHE A 348 -5.19 17.20 12.05
N ILE A 349 -6.24 17.89 11.67
CA ILE A 349 -6.91 17.79 10.39
C ILE A 349 -6.50 18.98 9.54
N LYS A 350 -5.85 18.76 8.40
CA LYS A 350 -5.29 19.84 7.59
C LYS A 350 -6.02 20.04 6.27
N THR A 351 -6.60 18.95 5.70
CA THR A 351 -7.34 18.94 4.45
C THR A 351 -8.58 18.09 4.57
N LEU A 352 -9.48 18.18 3.58
CA LEU A 352 -10.61 17.26 3.39
C LEU A 352 -10.31 16.18 2.36
N GLU A 353 -9.08 16.09 1.88
CA GLU A 353 -8.64 15.07 0.92
C GLU A 353 -8.36 13.75 1.61
N HIS A 354 -8.06 12.72 0.81
CA HIS A 354 -7.61 11.42 1.30
C HIS A 354 -6.47 11.56 2.32
N GLY A 355 -6.57 10.88 3.46
CA GLY A 355 -5.59 10.97 4.53
C GLY A 355 -5.73 12.19 5.45
N LEU A 356 -6.64 13.15 5.14
CA LEU A 356 -6.95 14.33 5.97
C LEU A 356 -5.72 15.23 6.27
N GLY A 357 -4.59 15.02 5.58
CA GLY A 357 -3.29 15.63 5.88
C GLY A 357 -2.76 15.28 7.28
N MET A 358 -3.26 14.21 7.90
CA MET A 358 -2.90 13.78 9.25
C MET A 358 -1.57 13.03 9.27
N SER A 359 -0.71 13.31 10.24
CA SER A 359 0.50 12.53 10.46
C SER A 359 0.27 11.38 11.45
N ILE A 360 0.96 10.26 11.26
CA ILE A 360 0.94 9.14 12.22
C ILE A 360 1.35 9.60 13.63
N LYS A 361 2.33 10.49 13.75
CA LYS A 361 2.74 11.07 15.03
C LYS A 361 1.58 11.74 15.77
N THR A 362 0.73 12.44 15.04
CA THR A 362 -0.42 13.15 15.63
C THR A 362 -1.49 12.16 16.08
N LEU A 363 -1.75 11.11 15.31
CA LEU A 363 -2.65 10.01 15.69
C LEU A 363 -2.17 9.32 16.99
N ILE A 364 -0.88 8.99 17.06
CA ILE A 364 -0.26 8.39 18.25
C ILE A 364 -0.46 9.28 19.47
N LYS A 365 -0.10 10.57 19.38
CA LYS A 365 -0.27 11.53 20.50
C LYS A 365 -1.71 11.66 20.99
N LYS A 366 -2.68 11.52 20.06
CA LYS A 366 -4.09 11.68 20.41
C LYS A 366 -4.69 10.45 21.10
N HIS A 367 -4.23 9.24 20.74
CA HIS A 367 -4.89 8.02 21.15
C HIS A 367 -4.08 7.09 22.04
N LEU A 368 -2.73 7.09 21.92
CA LEU A 368 -1.92 6.03 22.54
C LEU A 368 -2.02 6.01 24.06
N SER A 369 -1.96 7.17 24.75
CA SER A 369 -2.10 7.20 26.22
C SER A 369 -3.42 6.59 26.68
N LYS A 370 -4.54 6.97 26.05
CA LYS A 370 -5.87 6.44 26.38
C LYS A 370 -5.96 4.91 26.16
N ILE A 371 -5.40 4.43 25.05
CA ILE A 371 -5.39 2.99 24.73
C ILE A 371 -4.56 2.19 25.75
N LEU A 372 -3.46 2.76 26.26
CA LEU A 372 -2.63 2.10 27.27
C LEU A 372 -3.26 2.07 28.66
N GLU A 373 -4.19 3.00 28.96
CA GLU A 373 -4.91 3.08 30.25
C GLU A 373 -6.16 2.16 30.27
N GLU A 374 -6.74 1.81 29.12
CA GLU A 374 -7.85 0.84 28.98
C GLU A 374 -7.35 -0.60 29.19
#